data_16922f14fe005fba40cffbcd2d289b5e
#
_entry.id   16922f14fe005fba40cffbcd2d289b5e
#
_cell.length_a   1.000
_cell.length_b   1.000
_cell.length_c   1.000
_cell.angle_alpha   90.00
_cell.angle_beta   90.00
_cell.angle_gamma   90.00
#
_symmetry.space_group_name_H-M   'P 1'
#
loop_
_entity.id
_entity.type
_entity.pdbx_description
1 polymer ?
#
loop_
_entity_poly.entity_id
_entity_poly.type
_entity_poly.pdbx_seq_one_letter_code
_entity_poly.pdbx_strand_id
1 'polypeptide(L)'
;MSEIRVTYTGLISLISGIVSIVSSSVFLILLTRTLTVEQYGTWGLIVGLIIYPIALEPIVSYWSLREIARGNNSGKTAIFSSGLLSIIGIIVYITIVYLFQQANDVDPTALIFAVIMIPSIFLFNTMI
;
A
#
# COMPACT_ATOMS: atom_id res chain seq x y z
N MET A 1 -18.87 -27.85 -16.30
CA MET A 1 -18.86 -26.38 -16.59
C MET A 1 -17.94 -25.55 -15.68
N SER A 2 -17.30 -26.15 -14.66
CA SER A 2 -16.40 -25.45 -13.71
C SER A 2 -14.99 -25.19 -14.27
N GLU A 3 -14.45 -26.08 -15.07
CA GLU A 3 -13.06 -25.98 -15.57
C GLU A 3 -12.82 -24.78 -16.51
N ILE A 4 -13.80 -24.44 -17.37
CA ILE A 4 -13.66 -23.31 -18.30
C ILE A 4 -13.59 -21.98 -17.56
N ARG A 5 -14.30 -21.84 -16.45
CA ARG A 5 -14.27 -20.62 -15.62
C ARG A 5 -12.92 -20.40 -14.95
N VAL A 6 -12.30 -21.46 -14.44
CA VAL A 6 -10.98 -21.36 -13.77
C VAL A 6 -9.89 -20.94 -14.76
N THR A 7 -9.88 -21.52 -15.96
CA THR A 7 -8.91 -21.17 -17.01
C THR A 7 -9.06 -19.72 -17.47
N TYR A 8 -10.31 -19.24 -17.65
CA TYR A 8 -10.58 -17.87 -18.07
C TYR A 8 -10.16 -16.84 -17.00
N THR A 9 -10.45 -17.13 -15.73
CA THR A 9 -10.03 -16.29 -14.61
C THR A 9 -8.50 -16.24 -14.49
N GLY A 10 -7.83 -17.37 -14.66
CA GLY A 10 -6.36 -17.46 -14.69
C GLY A 10 -5.73 -16.63 -15.81
N LEU A 11 -6.31 -16.68 -17.01
CA LEU A 11 -5.85 -15.89 -18.15
C LEU A 11 -5.99 -14.37 -17.91
N ILE A 12 -7.15 -13.94 -17.38
CA ILE A 12 -7.38 -12.53 -17.02
C ILE A 12 -6.37 -12.06 -15.97
N SER A 13 -6.14 -12.85 -14.93
CA SER A 13 -5.16 -12.53 -13.90
C SER A 13 -3.74 -12.41 -14.46
N LEU A 14 -3.37 -13.27 -15.38
CA LEU A 14 -2.06 -13.24 -16.05
C LEU A 14 -1.91 -11.97 -16.90
N ILE A 15 -2.90 -11.64 -17.72
CA ILE A 15 -2.90 -10.41 -18.53
C ILE A 15 -2.83 -9.17 -17.63
N SER A 16 -3.65 -9.11 -16.58
CA SER A 16 -3.64 -8.03 -15.61
C SER A 16 -2.26 -7.87 -14.93
N GLY A 17 -1.62 -8.99 -14.57
CA GLY A 17 -0.26 -8.98 -14.02
C GLY A 17 0.77 -8.41 -14.99
N ILE A 18 0.72 -8.81 -16.27
CA ILE A 18 1.62 -8.28 -17.30
C ILE A 18 1.41 -6.77 -17.49
N VAL A 19 0.17 -6.32 -17.60
CA VAL A 19 -0.17 -4.88 -17.72
C VAL A 19 0.36 -4.10 -16.52
N SER A 20 0.20 -4.64 -15.31
CA SER A 20 0.71 -4.02 -14.09
C SER A 20 2.23 -3.88 -14.10
N ILE A 21 2.97 -4.93 -14.51
CA ILE A 21 4.44 -4.90 -14.61
C ILE A 21 4.90 -3.85 -15.63
N VAL A 22 4.27 -3.83 -16.81
CA VAL A 22 4.62 -2.86 -17.86
C VAL A 22 4.34 -1.43 -17.39
N SER A 23 3.17 -1.18 -16.79
CA SER A 23 2.81 0.15 -16.26
C SER A 23 3.77 0.60 -15.17
N SER A 24 4.14 -0.27 -14.25
CA SER A 24 5.10 0.04 -13.18
C SER A 24 6.49 0.33 -13.74
N SER A 25 6.91 -0.40 -14.77
CA SER A 25 8.21 -0.18 -15.43
C SER A 25 8.25 1.17 -16.15
N VAL A 26 7.19 1.50 -16.90
CA VAL A 26 7.07 2.81 -17.58
C VAL A 26 7.06 3.94 -16.56
N PHE A 27 6.31 3.80 -15.47
CA PHE A 27 6.27 4.77 -14.38
C PHE A 27 7.66 4.99 -13.76
N LEU A 28 8.41 3.93 -13.49
CA LEU A 28 9.76 4.04 -12.95
C LEU A 28 10.72 4.75 -13.91
N ILE A 29 10.65 4.45 -15.20
CA ILE A 29 11.46 5.13 -16.24
C ILE A 29 11.12 6.62 -16.29
N LEU A 30 9.83 6.98 -16.24
CA LEU A 30 9.40 8.38 -16.21
C LEU A 30 9.91 9.09 -14.96
N LEU A 31 9.78 8.47 -13.77
CA LEU A 31 10.30 9.01 -12.52
C LEU A 31 11.80 9.29 -12.61
N THR A 32 12.60 8.34 -13.07
CA THR A 32 14.06 8.49 -13.15
C THR A 32 14.51 9.53 -14.19
N ARG A 33 13.66 9.84 -15.17
CA ARG A 33 13.96 10.88 -16.19
C ARG A 33 13.48 12.27 -15.81
N THR A 34 12.46 12.38 -14.95
CA THR A 34 11.83 13.66 -14.60
C THR A 34 12.31 14.22 -13.27
N LEU A 35 12.68 13.35 -12.33
CA LEU A 35 13.12 13.77 -11.00
C LEU A 35 14.64 13.99 -10.97
N THR A 36 15.06 14.98 -10.17
CA THR A 36 16.46 15.14 -9.80
C THR A 36 16.89 13.99 -8.87
N VAL A 37 18.18 13.77 -8.73
CA VAL A 37 18.72 12.73 -7.83
C VAL A 37 18.22 12.89 -6.40
N GLU A 38 18.13 14.14 -5.91
CA GLU A 38 17.65 14.46 -4.57
C GLU A 38 16.15 14.14 -4.41
N GLN A 39 15.33 14.54 -5.39
CA GLN A 39 13.89 14.24 -5.40
C GLN A 39 13.63 12.75 -5.50
N TYR A 40 14.39 12.03 -6.32
CA TYR A 40 14.29 10.58 -6.43
C TYR A 40 14.68 9.88 -5.12
N GLY A 41 15.73 10.38 -4.45
CA GLY A 41 16.14 9.92 -3.12
C GLY A 41 15.04 10.12 -2.08
N THR A 42 14.44 11.31 -2.04
CA THR A 42 13.31 11.61 -1.14
C THR A 42 12.11 10.71 -1.42
N TRP A 43 11.75 10.50 -2.70
CA TRP A 43 10.70 9.56 -3.08
C TRP A 43 11.00 8.13 -2.62
N GLY A 44 12.23 7.66 -2.82
CA GLY A 44 12.68 6.35 -2.36
C GLY A 44 12.58 6.17 -0.85
N LEU A 45 12.93 7.21 -0.09
CA LEU A 45 12.76 7.24 1.36
C LEU A 45 11.30 7.14 1.78
N ILE A 46 10.40 7.92 1.16
CA ILE A 46 8.97 7.89 1.42
C ILE A 46 8.44 6.46 1.21
N VAL A 47 8.71 5.86 0.06
CA VAL A 47 8.26 4.50 -0.26
C VAL A 47 8.84 3.47 0.71
N GLY A 48 10.12 3.59 1.06
CA GLY A 48 10.79 2.71 2.01
C GLY A 48 10.22 2.81 3.42
N LEU A 49 9.89 4.02 3.89
CA LEU A 49 9.34 4.23 5.22
C LEU A 49 7.86 3.81 5.34
N ILE A 50 7.07 3.98 4.28
CA ILE A 50 5.65 3.57 4.24
C ILE A 50 5.50 2.04 4.34
N ILE A 51 6.48 1.26 3.94
CA ILE A 51 6.44 -0.21 4.01
C ILE A 51 6.22 -0.71 5.45
N TYR A 52 6.77 -0.03 6.45
CA TYR A 52 6.64 -0.45 7.85
C TYR A 52 5.20 -0.40 8.38
N PRO A 53 4.46 0.72 8.26
CA PRO A 53 3.05 0.72 8.65
C PRO A 53 2.19 -0.20 7.79
N ILE A 54 2.45 -0.33 6.49
CA ILE A 54 1.69 -1.22 5.59
C ILE A 54 1.87 -2.70 5.98
N ALA A 55 2.99 -3.09 6.57
CA ALA A 55 3.21 -4.46 7.04
C ALA A 55 2.16 -4.93 8.07
N LEU A 56 1.40 -4.01 8.68
CA LEU A 56 0.30 -4.32 9.59
C LEU A 56 -1.02 -4.63 8.85
N GLU A 57 -1.16 -4.19 7.62
CA GLU A 57 -2.39 -4.31 6.83
C GLU A 57 -2.85 -5.77 6.63
N PRO A 58 -1.99 -6.75 6.30
CA PRO A 58 -2.41 -8.13 6.08
C PRO A 58 -3.16 -8.77 7.26
N ILE A 59 -3.00 -8.24 8.48
CA ILE A 59 -3.71 -8.72 9.67
C ILE A 59 -5.22 -8.55 9.49
N VAL A 60 -5.66 -7.39 9.01
CA VAL A 60 -7.09 -7.08 8.82
C VAL A 60 -7.61 -7.72 7.54
N SER A 61 -6.91 -7.61 6.42
CA SER A 61 -7.36 -8.15 5.15
C SER A 61 -7.49 -9.68 5.19
N TYR A 62 -6.54 -10.39 5.80
CA TYR A 62 -6.63 -11.84 5.97
C TYR A 62 -7.81 -12.26 6.83
N TRP A 63 -8.04 -11.57 7.96
CA TRP A 63 -9.20 -11.85 8.82
C TRP A 63 -10.50 -11.58 8.09
N SER A 64 -10.61 -10.43 7.41
CA SER A 64 -11.78 -10.03 6.64
C SER A 64 -12.15 -11.05 5.55
N LEU A 65 -11.18 -11.46 4.76
CA LEU A 65 -11.37 -12.48 3.71
C LEU A 65 -11.88 -13.81 4.30
N ARG A 66 -11.35 -14.23 5.44
CA ARG A 66 -11.76 -15.45 6.11
C ARG A 66 -13.22 -15.38 6.60
N GLU A 67 -13.64 -14.24 7.17
CA GLU A 67 -15.01 -14.05 7.65
C GLU A 67 -16.02 -13.95 6.50
N ILE A 68 -15.66 -13.28 5.41
CA ILE A 68 -16.49 -13.22 4.20
C ILE A 68 -16.64 -14.63 3.58
N ALA A 69 -15.56 -15.40 3.53
CA ALA A 69 -15.59 -16.79 3.04
C ALA A 69 -16.49 -17.71 3.87
N ARG A 70 -16.71 -17.39 5.15
CA ARG A 70 -17.67 -18.09 6.04
C ARG A 70 -19.12 -17.64 5.89
N GLY A 71 -19.39 -16.70 4.97
CA GLY A 71 -20.73 -16.18 4.75
C GLY A 71 -21.16 -15.07 5.72
N ASN A 72 -20.24 -14.57 6.55
CA ASN A 72 -20.53 -13.48 7.47
C ASN A 72 -20.43 -12.13 6.75
N ASN A 73 -21.40 -11.24 7.01
CA ASN A 73 -21.41 -9.89 6.44
C ASN A 73 -20.48 -8.96 7.26
N SER A 74 -19.18 -9.18 7.14
CA SER A 74 -18.15 -8.50 7.94
C SER A 74 -17.57 -7.25 7.28
N GLY A 75 -18.05 -6.83 6.11
CA GLY A 75 -17.50 -5.72 5.34
C GLY A 75 -17.42 -4.40 6.13
N LYS A 76 -18.47 -4.04 6.89
CA LYS A 76 -18.47 -2.83 7.73
C LYS A 76 -17.42 -2.92 8.85
N THR A 77 -17.30 -4.07 9.47
CA THR A 77 -16.33 -4.32 10.54
C THR A 77 -14.91 -4.29 9.99
N ALA A 78 -14.69 -4.82 8.79
CA ALA A 78 -13.39 -4.78 8.11
C ALA A 78 -12.95 -3.34 7.82
N ILE A 79 -13.82 -2.51 7.26
CA ILE A 79 -13.54 -1.09 6.98
C ILE A 79 -13.24 -0.33 8.28
N PHE A 80 -14.02 -0.56 9.33
CA PHE A 80 -13.79 0.09 10.62
C PHE A 80 -12.46 -0.34 11.25
N SER A 81 -12.15 -1.63 11.23
CA SER A 81 -10.89 -2.18 11.77
C SER A 81 -9.68 -1.67 10.98
N SER A 82 -9.80 -1.58 9.65
CA SER A 82 -8.77 -1.03 8.77
C SER A 82 -8.54 0.47 9.06
N GLY A 83 -9.61 1.23 9.26
CA GLY A 83 -9.52 2.63 9.67
C GLY A 83 -8.81 2.81 11.02
N LEU A 84 -9.12 1.97 12.02
CA LEU A 84 -8.46 2.01 13.31
C LEU A 84 -6.97 1.64 13.20
N LEU A 85 -6.66 0.59 12.43
CA LEU A 85 -5.29 0.15 12.24
C LEU A 85 -4.45 1.18 11.45
N SER A 86 -5.08 1.94 10.53
CA SER A 86 -4.40 3.02 9.82
C SER A 86 -3.94 4.14 10.74
N ILE A 87 -4.69 4.43 11.82
CA ILE A 87 -4.28 5.41 12.84
C ILE A 87 -3.00 4.94 13.54
N ILE A 88 -2.93 3.66 13.90
CA ILE A 88 -1.73 3.07 14.47
C ILE A 88 -0.57 3.16 13.47
N GLY A 89 -0.84 2.84 12.20
CA GLY A 89 0.13 2.96 11.12
C GLY A 89 0.68 4.39 10.94
N ILE A 90 -0.17 5.40 11.07
CA ILE A 90 0.22 6.81 11.05
C ILE A 90 1.16 7.13 12.22
N ILE A 91 0.82 6.70 13.43
CA ILE A 91 1.66 6.94 14.62
C ILE A 91 3.03 6.29 14.44
N VAL A 92 3.08 5.04 13.99
CA VAL A 92 4.32 4.32 13.69
C VAL A 92 5.14 5.08 12.65
N TYR A 93 4.51 5.50 11.54
CA TYR A 93 5.18 6.26 10.48
C TYR A 93 5.78 7.57 10.99
N ILE A 94 5.00 8.38 11.70
CA ILE A 94 5.46 9.67 12.26
C ILE A 94 6.64 9.43 13.23
N THR A 95 6.57 8.40 14.05
CA THR A 95 7.65 8.05 14.99
C THR A 95 8.93 7.71 14.22
N ILE A 96 8.83 6.89 13.17
CA ILE A 96 9.98 6.51 12.34
C ILE A 96 10.56 7.75 11.63
N VAL A 97 9.71 8.59 11.04
CA VAL A 97 10.12 9.83 10.37
C VAL A 97 10.87 10.75 11.34
N TYR A 98 10.33 10.93 12.55
CA TYR A 98 10.95 11.76 13.58
C TYR A 98 12.36 11.25 13.97
N LEU A 99 12.48 9.95 14.22
CA LEU A 99 13.78 9.33 14.52
C LEU A 99 14.78 9.44 13.36
N PHE A 100 14.27 9.29 12.13
CA PHE A 100 15.10 9.39 10.93
C PHE A 100 15.62 10.82 10.69
N GLN A 101 14.80 11.83 10.94
CA GLN A 101 15.19 13.24 10.81
C GLN A 101 16.26 13.65 11.84
N GLN A 102 16.24 13.08 13.02
CA GLN A 102 17.30 13.33 14.01
C GLN A 102 18.69 12.83 13.54
N ALA A 103 18.70 11.83 12.66
CA ALA A 103 19.94 11.23 12.16
C ALA A 103 20.37 11.80 10.80
N ASN A 104 19.47 12.42 10.05
CA ASN A 104 19.73 12.89 8.69
C ASN A 104 19.03 14.24 8.44
N ASP A 105 19.70 15.13 7.73
CA ASP A 105 19.18 16.46 7.37
C ASP A 105 18.28 16.36 6.12
N VAL A 106 17.08 15.82 6.29
CA VAL A 106 16.08 15.61 5.20
C VAL A 106 14.90 16.54 5.41
N ASP A 107 14.39 17.11 4.31
CA ASP A 107 13.21 17.98 4.34
C ASP A 107 12.00 17.23 4.92
N PRO A 108 11.45 17.66 6.08
CA PRO A 108 10.32 17.02 6.72
C PRO A 108 9.04 17.13 5.93
N THR A 109 8.90 18.16 5.09
CA THR A 109 7.63 18.49 4.42
C THR A 109 7.15 17.36 3.53
N ALA A 110 8.03 16.82 2.68
CA ALA A 110 7.70 15.72 1.78
C ALA A 110 7.34 14.42 2.54
N LEU A 111 8.06 14.14 3.63
CA LEU A 111 7.81 12.97 4.48
C LEU A 111 6.47 13.06 5.21
N ILE A 112 6.08 14.24 5.68
CA ILE A 112 4.80 14.45 6.36
C ILE A 112 3.62 14.30 5.39
N PHE A 113 3.73 14.79 4.15
CA PHE A 113 2.68 14.60 3.14
C PHE A 113 2.41 13.12 2.83
N ALA A 114 3.39 12.27 2.97
CA ALA A 114 3.23 10.83 2.76
C ALA A 114 2.30 10.16 3.81
N VAL A 115 2.05 10.80 4.95
CA VAL A 115 1.09 10.31 5.97
C VAL A 115 -0.30 10.08 5.37
N ILE A 116 -0.73 10.90 4.41
CA ILE A 116 -2.03 10.79 3.75
C ILE A 116 -2.15 9.50 2.92
N MET A 117 -1.03 8.95 2.47
CA MET A 117 -1.03 7.70 1.69
C MET A 117 -1.40 6.48 2.55
N ILE A 118 -1.08 6.49 3.84
CA ILE A 118 -1.30 5.34 4.73
C ILE A 118 -2.78 4.95 4.82
N PRO A 119 -3.72 5.83 5.23
CA PRO A 119 -5.13 5.46 5.30
C PRO A 119 -5.70 5.10 3.93
N SER A 120 -5.22 5.73 2.85
CA SER A 120 -5.65 5.41 1.49
C SER A 120 -5.29 3.97 1.12
N ILE A 121 -4.08 3.51 1.44
CA ILE A 121 -3.62 2.14 1.16
C ILE A 121 -4.40 1.13 2.00
N PHE A 122 -4.60 1.40 3.30
CA PHE A 122 -5.37 0.52 4.18
C PHE A 122 -6.82 0.35 3.71
N LEU A 123 -7.49 1.44 3.33
CA LEU A 123 -8.86 1.38 2.81
C LEU A 123 -8.94 0.67 1.47
N PHE A 124 -7.99 0.94 0.56
CA PHE A 124 -7.96 0.32 -0.76
C PHE A 124 -7.83 -1.21 -0.66
N ASN A 125 -6.89 -1.69 0.14
CA ASN A 125 -6.67 -3.13 0.31
C ASN A 125 -7.82 -3.84 1.02
N THR A 126 -8.61 -3.13 1.84
CA THR A 126 -9.79 -3.71 2.51
C THR A 126 -10.99 -3.84 1.57
N MET A 127 -11.02 -3.07 0.46
CA MET A 127 -12.13 -3.05 -0.49
C MET A 127 -11.96 -4.07 -1.64
N ILE A 128 -10.77 -4.64 -1.81
CA ILE A 128 -10.45 -5.65 -2.83
C ILE A 128 -10.64 -7.06 -2.26
#